data_ad8749ce57d71adf7f95e552a6e37879
#
_entry.id   ad8749ce57d71adf7f95e552a6e37879
#
_cell.length_a   1.000
_cell.length_b   1.000
_cell.length_c   1.000
_cell.angle_alpha   90.00
_cell.angle_beta   90.00
_cell.angle_gamma   90.00
#
_symmetry.space_group_name_H-M   'P 1'
#
loop_
_entity.id
_entity.type
_entity.pdbx_description
1 polymer ?
#
loop_
_entity_poly.entity_id
_entity_poly.type
_entity_poly.pdbx_seq_one_letter_code
_entity_poly.pdbx_strand_id
1 'polypeptide(L)'
;MDKRVVAVLGLTGVVLMLSVISIKMERNSSQAEVGKGITITDSISEPAKKNKAFSNDYVVTEPYFPRLSMEDETLGQDVLPIGTLVSVKPIEGNSDWVEIESDPKKGFVEKSVLKKRETYIEKRESKRKPTFSSGEFKEKLDADLASFLAEKGGDISVHVETTDNKFAYNFYGDEVKRTASSIKLPFISYLMTLVDSGLVDLDTVLTYTANFKLDGTGIIQFEPFGSQYTVKELAELVIRHSDNVAYIMLLNFVGEANFIQFLAELDPASPPNRVFSTARILSKSMEYVHKKQEKSDNMKLLYNWIQNSTFDDGVEIGLPGVDVAHKTGWMPMYKVSNDISLVFDKERPYYMTIMTVGYGDDYSEQAIGDIAKLVDKNMLRLK
;
A
#
# COMPACT_ATOMS: atom_id res chain seq x y z
N MET A 1 19.72 24.30 -62.19
CA MET A 1 20.43 25.03 -61.12
C MET A 1 19.54 24.99 -59.85
N ASP A 2 20.02 24.32 -58.91
CA ASP A 2 19.34 23.72 -57.80
C ASP A 2 19.37 24.65 -56.56
N LYS A 3 18.28 24.79 -55.83
CA LYS A 3 18.31 25.31 -54.48
C LYS A 3 17.38 24.46 -53.59
N ARG A 4 18.00 23.55 -52.87
CA ARG A 4 17.36 22.80 -51.78
C ARG A 4 17.17 23.71 -50.56
N VAL A 5 15.93 23.79 -50.07
CA VAL A 5 15.59 24.39 -48.79
C VAL A 5 15.63 23.29 -47.74
N VAL A 6 16.55 23.40 -46.80
CA VAL A 6 16.60 22.55 -45.58
C VAL A 6 15.82 23.27 -44.48
N ALA A 7 14.75 22.66 -44.02
CA ALA A 7 14.01 23.11 -42.84
C ALA A 7 14.71 22.58 -41.58
N VAL A 8 15.20 23.49 -40.76
CA VAL A 8 15.74 23.20 -39.42
C VAL A 8 14.59 23.30 -38.43
N LEU A 9 14.23 22.18 -37.83
CA LEU A 9 13.35 22.12 -36.66
C LEU A 9 14.19 22.46 -35.41
N GLY A 10 13.89 23.61 -34.81
CA GLY A 10 14.52 24.04 -33.57
C GLY A 10 13.97 23.26 -32.37
N LEU A 11 14.85 22.52 -31.69
CA LEU A 11 14.61 22.03 -30.32
C LEU A 11 14.85 23.19 -29.35
N THR A 12 13.79 23.65 -28.70
CA THR A 12 13.91 24.52 -27.52
C THR A 12 14.17 23.65 -26.28
N GLY A 13 15.44 23.55 -25.91
CA GLY A 13 15.87 22.99 -24.65
C GLY A 13 15.61 23.99 -23.50
N VAL A 14 14.79 23.60 -22.52
CA VAL A 14 14.67 24.34 -21.25
C VAL A 14 15.85 23.94 -20.38
N VAL A 15 16.80 24.86 -20.23
CA VAL A 15 17.91 24.77 -19.28
C VAL A 15 17.38 25.26 -17.93
N LEU A 16 17.20 24.36 -16.96
CA LEU A 16 16.96 24.72 -15.56
C LEU A 16 18.30 25.09 -14.91
N MET A 17 18.48 26.38 -14.64
CA MET A 17 19.58 26.87 -13.81
C MET A 17 19.36 26.45 -12.36
N LEU A 18 20.29 25.68 -11.81
CA LEU A 18 20.45 25.46 -10.38
C LEU A 18 21.12 26.69 -9.77
N SER A 19 20.35 27.52 -9.07
CA SER A 19 20.90 28.55 -8.19
C SER A 19 21.04 27.99 -6.77
N VAL A 20 22.27 27.80 -6.34
CA VAL A 20 22.61 27.53 -4.95
C VAL A 20 22.43 28.81 -4.15
N ILE A 21 21.41 28.88 -3.31
CA ILE A 21 21.24 29.94 -2.32
C ILE A 21 21.60 29.37 -0.96
N SER A 22 22.76 29.77 -0.45
CA SER A 22 23.14 29.57 0.95
C SER A 22 22.36 30.56 1.81
N ILE A 23 21.41 30.10 2.60
CA ILE A 23 20.71 30.92 3.59
C ILE A 23 21.41 30.74 4.95
N LYS A 24 22.04 31.82 5.42
CA LYS A 24 22.46 31.98 6.80
C LYS A 24 21.23 32.16 7.68
N MET A 25 21.02 31.26 8.64
CA MET A 25 19.99 31.42 9.67
C MET A 25 20.44 32.46 10.71
N GLU A 26 19.80 33.62 10.75
CA GLU A 26 19.77 34.48 11.92
C GLU A 26 18.55 34.12 12.79
N ARG A 27 18.82 33.80 14.05
CA ARG A 27 17.79 33.59 15.06
C ARG A 27 17.17 34.94 15.42
N ASN A 28 15.89 35.12 15.13
CA ASN A 28 15.07 36.15 15.78
C ASN A 28 13.88 35.48 16.46
N SER A 29 13.89 35.57 17.80
CA SER A 29 12.78 35.23 18.65
C SER A 29 11.71 36.33 18.61
N SER A 30 10.53 36.04 18.09
CA SER A 30 9.32 36.81 18.37
C SER A 30 8.18 35.84 18.66
N GLN A 31 7.67 35.91 19.89
CA GLN A 31 6.44 35.25 20.32
C GLN A 31 5.27 35.85 19.55
N ALA A 32 4.51 34.99 18.86
CA ALA A 32 3.19 35.32 18.34
C ALA A 32 2.18 34.33 18.94
N GLU A 33 1.07 34.87 19.41
CA GLU A 33 -0.01 34.17 20.09
C GLU A 33 -0.59 33.03 19.26
N VAL A 34 -0.74 31.85 19.92
CA VAL A 34 -1.31 30.63 19.36
C VAL A 34 -2.82 30.81 19.24
N GLY A 35 -3.30 30.94 18.00
CA GLY A 35 -4.70 30.67 17.67
C GLY A 35 -5.01 29.21 17.95
N LYS A 36 -6.15 28.94 18.60
CA LYS A 36 -6.62 27.57 18.91
C LYS A 36 -6.89 26.83 17.60
N GLY A 37 -5.89 26.08 17.12
CA GLY A 37 -6.07 25.04 16.10
C GLY A 37 -6.83 23.87 16.69
N ILE A 38 -7.69 23.27 15.91
CA ILE A 38 -8.32 21.97 16.23
C ILE A 38 -7.18 20.97 16.28
N THR A 39 -6.89 20.50 17.49
CA THR A 39 -5.85 19.51 17.72
C THR A 39 -6.39 18.17 17.20
N ILE A 40 -5.79 17.63 16.13
CA ILE A 40 -5.98 16.22 15.69
C ILE A 40 -5.25 15.34 16.69
N THR A 41 -5.68 15.36 17.97
CA THR A 41 -5.13 14.49 19.01
C THR A 41 -5.91 13.19 19.18
N ASP A 42 -7.01 13.00 18.45
CA ASP A 42 -7.88 11.84 18.63
C ASP A 42 -7.74 10.75 17.55
N SER A 43 -6.84 10.92 16.55
CA SER A 43 -6.68 9.92 15.48
C SER A 43 -5.32 9.22 15.42
N ILE A 44 -4.33 9.63 16.22
CA ILE A 44 -3.07 8.90 16.36
C ILE A 44 -3.15 8.13 17.68
N SER A 45 -4.00 7.10 17.72
CA SER A 45 -4.04 6.18 18.85
C SER A 45 -2.81 5.28 18.82
N GLU A 46 -2.18 5.12 19.99
CA GLU A 46 -1.31 3.97 20.27
C GLU A 46 -1.94 2.68 19.72
N PRO A 47 -1.15 1.63 19.35
CA PRO A 47 -1.70 0.40 18.81
C PRO A 47 -2.85 -0.06 19.71
N ALA A 48 -4.05 -0.04 19.15
CA ALA A 48 -5.29 -0.21 19.89
C ALA A 48 -5.17 -1.48 20.76
N LYS A 49 -5.16 -1.31 22.07
CA LYS A 49 -5.41 -2.42 23.00
C LYS A 49 -6.73 -3.02 22.54
N LYS A 50 -6.70 -4.27 22.01
CA LYS A 50 -7.88 -4.99 21.55
C LYS A 50 -8.99 -4.79 22.57
N ASN A 51 -9.94 -3.95 22.23
CA ASN A 51 -11.09 -3.71 23.09
C ASN A 51 -11.87 -5.03 23.10
N LYS A 52 -12.02 -5.69 24.25
CA LYS A 52 -12.69 -7.00 24.39
C LYS A 52 -14.13 -7.02 23.84
N ALA A 53 -14.67 -5.86 23.49
CA ALA A 53 -16.01 -5.70 22.94
C ALA A 53 -16.11 -5.97 21.43
N PHE A 54 -14.99 -5.96 20.69
CA PHE A 54 -14.95 -6.17 19.25
C PHE A 54 -14.15 -7.43 18.91
N SER A 55 -14.59 -8.15 17.88
CA SER A 55 -13.86 -9.31 17.36
C SER A 55 -13.65 -9.17 15.85
N ASN A 56 -12.44 -9.37 15.37
CA ASN A 56 -12.07 -9.35 13.94
C ASN A 56 -12.50 -10.64 13.22
N ASP A 57 -13.68 -11.12 13.49
CA ASP A 57 -14.12 -12.46 13.08
C ASP A 57 -15.06 -12.43 11.86
N TYR A 58 -15.19 -11.29 11.19
CA TYR A 58 -16.07 -11.15 10.03
C TYR A 58 -15.38 -10.57 8.82
N VAL A 59 -15.88 -10.96 7.66
CA VAL A 59 -15.45 -10.53 6.32
C VAL A 59 -16.65 -9.89 5.62
N VAL A 60 -16.45 -8.76 5.00
CA VAL A 60 -17.42 -8.09 4.14
C VAL A 60 -17.60 -8.91 2.85
N THR A 61 -18.86 -9.24 2.49
CA THR A 61 -19.18 -10.14 1.36
C THR A 61 -19.49 -9.43 0.06
N GLU A 62 -19.81 -8.14 0.13
CA GLU A 62 -20.11 -7.27 -1.01
C GLU A 62 -19.70 -5.83 -0.66
N PRO A 63 -19.38 -4.95 -1.63
CA PRO A 63 -19.05 -3.57 -1.34
C PRO A 63 -20.18 -2.88 -0.59
N TYR A 64 -19.88 -2.24 0.55
CA TYR A 64 -20.90 -1.68 1.43
C TYR A 64 -20.48 -0.33 1.99
N PHE A 65 -21.42 0.64 2.03
CA PHE A 65 -21.24 1.92 2.70
C PHE A 65 -21.82 1.85 4.11
N PRO A 66 -20.98 1.91 5.18
CA PRO A 66 -21.47 1.91 6.54
C PRO A 66 -22.39 3.11 6.81
N ARG A 67 -23.43 2.97 7.63
CA ARG A 67 -24.15 4.11 8.18
C ARG A 67 -23.34 4.76 9.29
N LEU A 68 -23.38 6.09 9.36
CA LEU A 68 -22.71 6.84 10.43
C LEU A 68 -23.54 6.87 11.71
N SER A 69 -24.86 6.70 11.59
CA SER A 69 -25.81 6.68 12.70
C SER A 69 -26.92 5.64 12.45
N MET A 70 -27.49 5.09 13.51
CA MET A 70 -28.69 4.26 13.44
C MET A 70 -29.98 5.08 13.43
N GLU A 71 -29.91 6.37 13.76
CA GLU A 71 -31.07 7.28 13.85
C GLU A 71 -31.43 7.91 12.52
N ASP A 72 -30.44 8.01 11.62
CA ASP A 72 -30.62 8.54 10.28
C ASP A 72 -29.98 7.62 9.23
N GLU A 73 -30.26 7.85 7.95
CA GLU A 73 -29.73 7.05 6.83
C GLU A 73 -28.41 7.61 6.28
N THR A 74 -27.71 8.46 7.04
CA THR A 74 -26.46 9.04 6.61
C THR A 74 -25.40 7.97 6.42
N LEU A 75 -24.92 7.83 5.18
CA LEU A 75 -23.87 6.88 4.83
C LEU A 75 -22.49 7.48 5.03
N GLY A 76 -21.53 6.65 5.40
CA GLY A 76 -20.10 6.99 5.35
C GLY A 76 -19.66 7.28 3.93
N GLN A 77 -18.59 8.05 3.78
CA GLN A 77 -18.02 8.37 2.47
C GLN A 77 -17.16 7.23 1.92
N ASP A 78 -16.62 6.40 2.82
CA ASP A 78 -15.74 5.30 2.46
C ASP A 78 -16.53 4.00 2.30
N VAL A 79 -16.37 3.33 1.18
CA VAL A 79 -16.89 1.99 0.95
C VAL A 79 -16.03 0.97 1.71
N LEU A 80 -16.68 -0.07 2.23
CA LEU A 80 -16.00 -1.29 2.65
C LEU A 80 -15.91 -2.23 1.45
N PRO A 81 -14.72 -2.48 0.89
CA PRO A 81 -14.56 -3.44 -0.19
C PRO A 81 -14.93 -4.87 0.23
N ILE A 82 -15.24 -5.70 -0.75
CA ILE A 82 -15.37 -7.15 -0.52
C ILE A 82 -14.03 -7.71 -0.02
N GLY A 83 -14.07 -8.58 0.98
CA GLY A 83 -12.86 -9.17 1.58
C GLY A 83 -12.39 -8.45 2.85
N THR A 84 -12.80 -7.19 3.06
CA THR A 84 -12.43 -6.41 4.25
C THR A 84 -12.71 -7.16 5.53
N LEU A 85 -11.69 -7.30 6.38
CA LEU A 85 -11.83 -7.81 7.74
C LEU A 85 -12.37 -6.73 8.66
N VAL A 86 -13.41 -7.06 9.42
CA VAL A 86 -14.03 -6.13 10.37
C VAL A 86 -14.21 -6.74 11.74
N SER A 87 -14.03 -5.88 12.75
CA SER A 87 -14.42 -6.15 14.13
C SER A 87 -15.86 -5.73 14.31
N VAL A 88 -16.69 -6.59 14.93
CA VAL A 88 -18.09 -6.32 15.15
C VAL A 88 -18.45 -6.27 16.62
N LYS A 89 -19.36 -5.37 16.96
CA LYS A 89 -20.01 -5.28 18.27
C LYS A 89 -21.53 -5.35 18.06
N PRO A 90 -22.22 -6.27 18.76
CA PRO A 90 -23.66 -6.34 18.71
C PRO A 90 -24.32 -5.04 19.22
N ILE A 91 -25.42 -4.65 18.58
CA ILE A 91 -26.25 -3.53 19.02
C ILE A 91 -27.38 -4.12 19.88
N GLU A 92 -27.52 -3.63 21.10
CA GLU A 92 -28.58 -4.09 22.00
C GLU A 92 -29.96 -3.82 21.41
N GLY A 93 -30.81 -4.85 21.39
CA GLY A 93 -32.15 -4.76 20.81
C GLY A 93 -32.24 -4.77 19.28
N ASN A 94 -31.10 -4.89 18.56
CA ASN A 94 -31.08 -4.97 17.11
C ASN A 94 -30.43 -6.28 16.64
N SER A 95 -31.20 -7.12 15.94
CA SER A 95 -30.74 -8.41 15.43
C SER A 95 -30.04 -8.31 14.07
N ASP A 96 -30.33 -7.28 13.28
CA ASP A 96 -30.01 -7.19 11.85
C ASP A 96 -28.79 -6.31 11.58
N TRP A 97 -28.43 -5.46 12.52
CA TRP A 97 -27.32 -4.54 12.42
C TRP A 97 -26.23 -4.82 13.46
N VAL A 98 -25.01 -4.42 13.15
CA VAL A 98 -23.86 -4.40 14.06
C VAL A 98 -23.10 -3.09 13.91
N GLU A 99 -22.46 -2.67 14.99
CA GLU A 99 -21.45 -1.62 14.97
C GLU A 99 -20.12 -2.24 14.56
N ILE A 100 -19.41 -1.61 13.62
CA ILE A 100 -18.05 -1.99 13.26
C ILE A 100 -17.05 -0.91 13.70
N GLU A 101 -15.89 -1.36 14.11
CA GLU A 101 -14.71 -0.53 14.35
C GLU A 101 -13.53 -1.19 13.63
N SER A 102 -13.30 -0.76 12.40
CA SER A 102 -12.10 -1.09 11.64
C SER A 102 -11.41 0.23 11.36
N ASP A 103 -10.27 0.50 12.00
CA ASP A 103 -9.59 1.79 11.83
C ASP A 103 -9.06 1.95 10.38
N PRO A 104 -9.48 2.97 9.62
CA PRO A 104 -10.30 4.12 10.02
C PRO A 104 -11.82 3.95 9.81
N LYS A 105 -12.27 2.79 9.35
CA LYS A 105 -13.65 2.52 8.92
C LYS A 105 -14.52 2.21 10.15
N LYS A 106 -15.41 3.15 10.50
CA LYS A 106 -16.33 3.02 11.63
C LYS A 106 -17.76 3.20 11.14
N GLY A 107 -18.72 2.58 11.82
CA GLY A 107 -20.13 2.78 11.54
C GLY A 107 -20.97 1.54 11.78
N PHE A 108 -22.16 1.52 11.18
CA PHE A 108 -23.13 0.45 11.34
C PHE A 108 -23.31 -0.26 10.00
N VAL A 109 -23.31 -1.59 10.04
CA VAL A 109 -23.50 -2.43 8.85
C VAL A 109 -24.55 -3.49 9.10
N GLU A 110 -25.25 -3.90 8.04
CA GLU A 110 -26.16 -5.03 8.09
C GLU A 110 -25.40 -6.34 8.25
N LYS A 111 -25.87 -7.22 9.12
CA LYS A 111 -25.29 -8.56 9.26
C LYS A 111 -25.34 -9.39 7.99
N SER A 112 -26.28 -9.11 7.11
CA SER A 112 -26.46 -9.78 5.82
C SER A 112 -25.22 -9.69 4.92
N VAL A 113 -24.49 -8.57 5.01
CA VAL A 113 -23.26 -8.32 4.23
C VAL A 113 -21.98 -8.83 4.92
N LEU A 114 -22.15 -9.53 6.04
CA LEU A 114 -21.03 -10.06 6.83
C LEU A 114 -21.07 -11.58 6.87
N LYS A 115 -19.90 -12.19 6.76
CA LYS A 115 -19.73 -13.62 6.95
C LYS A 115 -18.59 -13.89 7.93
N LYS A 116 -18.75 -14.91 8.77
CA LYS A 116 -17.70 -15.30 9.72
C LYS A 116 -16.41 -15.62 8.97
N ARG A 117 -15.32 -15.00 9.41
CA ARG A 117 -13.96 -15.22 8.91
C ARG A 117 -13.59 -16.70 8.90
N GLU A 118 -13.89 -17.41 9.98
CA GLU A 118 -13.64 -18.85 10.13
C GLU A 118 -14.15 -19.66 8.94
N THR A 119 -15.34 -19.33 8.42
CA THR A 119 -15.91 -20.01 7.25
C THR A 119 -15.04 -19.90 5.99
N TYR A 120 -14.39 -18.75 5.79
CA TYR A 120 -13.47 -18.56 4.67
C TYR A 120 -12.17 -19.34 4.89
N ILE A 121 -11.62 -19.28 6.10
CA ILE A 121 -10.39 -20.01 6.48
C ILE A 121 -10.61 -21.52 6.37
N GLU A 122 -11.70 -22.06 6.90
CA GLU A 122 -12.01 -23.50 6.78
C GLU A 122 -12.13 -23.94 5.31
N LYS A 123 -12.86 -23.17 4.51
CA LYS A 123 -13.04 -23.42 3.08
C LYS A 123 -11.70 -23.36 2.34
N ARG A 124 -10.82 -22.43 2.68
CA ARG A 124 -9.48 -22.32 2.12
C ARG A 124 -8.63 -23.54 2.52
N GLU A 125 -8.57 -23.84 3.82
CA GLU A 125 -7.79 -24.95 4.35
C GLU A 125 -8.24 -26.33 3.84
N SER A 126 -9.55 -26.50 3.59
CA SER A 126 -10.06 -27.75 2.98
C SER A 126 -9.47 -28.07 1.61
N LYS A 127 -8.91 -27.05 0.94
CA LYS A 127 -8.24 -27.18 -0.35
C LYS A 127 -6.73 -27.47 -0.22
N ARG A 128 -6.18 -27.37 1.00
CA ARG A 128 -4.76 -27.62 1.26
C ARG A 128 -4.45 -29.11 1.02
N LYS A 129 -3.70 -29.38 -0.01
CA LYS A 129 -3.26 -30.72 -0.42
C LYS A 129 -1.86 -30.61 -1.00
N PRO A 130 -0.79 -30.59 -0.18
CA PRO A 130 0.58 -30.43 -0.65
C PRO A 130 0.99 -31.62 -1.54
N THR A 131 0.82 -31.47 -2.82
CA THR A 131 1.10 -32.51 -3.83
C THR A 131 2.08 -32.04 -4.89
N PHE A 132 2.20 -30.72 -5.11
CA PHE A 132 3.04 -30.16 -6.15
C PHE A 132 4.50 -30.08 -5.70
N SER A 133 5.40 -30.55 -6.54
CA SER A 133 6.80 -30.11 -6.55
C SER A 133 6.89 -28.65 -7.04
N SER A 134 8.04 -28.03 -6.86
CA SER A 134 8.29 -26.69 -7.39
C SER A 134 8.11 -26.59 -8.91
N GLY A 135 8.46 -27.65 -9.66
CA GLY A 135 8.25 -27.69 -11.11
C GLY A 135 6.77 -27.75 -11.47
N GLU A 136 6.00 -28.65 -10.84
CA GLU A 136 4.56 -28.77 -11.06
C GLU A 136 3.80 -27.51 -10.66
N PHE A 137 4.23 -26.84 -9.58
CA PHE A 137 3.68 -25.53 -9.19
C PHE A 137 3.87 -24.53 -10.32
N LYS A 138 5.11 -24.40 -10.83
CA LYS A 138 5.43 -23.47 -11.91
C LYS A 138 4.58 -23.72 -13.13
N GLU A 139 4.57 -24.95 -13.66
CA GLU A 139 3.79 -25.32 -14.85
C GLU A 139 2.30 -24.99 -14.68
N LYS A 140 1.77 -25.33 -13.49
CA LYS A 140 0.35 -25.12 -13.21
C LYS A 140 -0.02 -23.65 -13.09
N LEU A 141 0.79 -22.86 -12.38
CA LEU A 141 0.52 -21.43 -12.23
C LEU A 141 0.78 -20.67 -13.52
N ASP A 142 1.81 -21.03 -14.29
CA ASP A 142 2.04 -20.48 -15.65
C ASP A 142 0.79 -20.68 -16.54
N ALA A 143 0.21 -21.89 -16.52
CA ALA A 143 -0.99 -22.20 -17.29
C ALA A 143 -2.24 -21.42 -16.80
N ASP A 144 -2.42 -21.33 -15.47
CA ASP A 144 -3.54 -20.59 -14.86
C ASP A 144 -3.44 -19.08 -15.21
N LEU A 145 -2.24 -18.47 -15.10
CA LEU A 145 -2.00 -17.04 -15.43
C LEU A 145 -2.09 -16.77 -16.94
N ALA A 146 -1.58 -17.67 -17.78
CA ALA A 146 -1.74 -17.56 -19.22
C ALA A 146 -3.21 -17.61 -19.65
N SER A 147 -4.01 -18.47 -19.00
CA SER A 147 -5.46 -18.54 -19.24
C SER A 147 -6.17 -17.26 -18.80
N PHE A 148 -5.77 -16.71 -17.65
CA PHE A 148 -6.27 -15.42 -17.18
C PHE A 148 -5.99 -14.30 -18.20
N LEU A 149 -4.75 -14.21 -18.70
CA LEU A 149 -4.38 -13.22 -19.72
C LEU A 149 -5.12 -13.42 -21.05
N ALA A 150 -5.33 -14.67 -21.46
CA ALA A 150 -6.09 -14.97 -22.69
C ALA A 150 -7.56 -14.54 -22.58
N GLU A 151 -8.16 -14.64 -21.38
CA GLU A 151 -9.55 -14.25 -21.12
C GLU A 151 -9.71 -12.74 -20.89
N LYS A 152 -8.85 -12.15 -20.06
CA LYS A 152 -9.01 -10.78 -19.56
C LYS A 152 -8.14 -9.75 -20.33
N GLY A 153 -7.15 -10.21 -21.07
CA GLY A 153 -6.15 -9.33 -21.68
C GLY A 153 -5.23 -8.69 -20.65
N GLY A 154 -4.72 -7.50 -20.97
CA GLY A 154 -3.84 -6.75 -20.09
C GLY A 154 -2.40 -7.28 -20.09
N ASP A 155 -1.62 -6.82 -19.12
CA ASP A 155 -0.24 -7.21 -18.89
C ASP A 155 0.00 -7.34 -17.38
N ILE A 156 0.60 -8.44 -16.95
CA ILE A 156 0.80 -8.76 -15.54
C ILE A 156 2.23 -9.19 -15.25
N SER A 157 2.71 -8.85 -14.07
CA SER A 157 3.93 -9.39 -13.48
C SER A 157 3.61 -9.92 -12.09
N VAL A 158 4.04 -11.15 -11.81
CA VAL A 158 3.81 -11.80 -10.51
C VAL A 158 5.13 -12.35 -9.99
N HIS A 159 5.46 -11.98 -8.75
CA HIS A 159 6.56 -12.58 -8.01
C HIS A 159 6.04 -13.14 -6.69
N VAL A 160 6.43 -14.38 -6.37
CA VAL A 160 6.07 -15.06 -5.13
C VAL A 160 7.33 -15.67 -4.53
N GLU A 161 7.54 -15.49 -3.22
CA GLU A 161 8.66 -16.07 -2.50
C GLU A 161 8.25 -16.44 -1.08
N THR A 162 8.59 -17.65 -0.62
CA THR A 162 8.31 -18.05 0.77
C THR A 162 9.24 -17.33 1.74
N THR A 163 8.74 -17.02 2.95
CA THR A 163 9.51 -16.23 3.93
C THR A 163 10.77 -16.95 4.43
N ASP A 164 10.85 -18.28 4.26
CA ASP A 164 12.03 -19.09 4.55
C ASP A 164 13.02 -19.20 3.37
N ASN A 165 12.75 -18.51 2.26
CA ASN A 165 13.55 -18.45 1.02
C ASN A 165 13.79 -19.83 0.35
N LYS A 166 12.95 -20.85 0.64
CA LYS A 166 13.09 -22.17 0.02
C LYS A 166 12.40 -22.32 -1.33
N PHE A 167 11.47 -21.43 -1.63
CA PHE A 167 10.74 -21.42 -2.88
C PHE A 167 10.56 -20.02 -3.39
N ALA A 168 10.79 -19.81 -4.68
CA ALA A 168 10.47 -18.62 -5.41
C ALA A 168 9.86 -18.92 -6.77
N TYR A 169 8.93 -18.09 -7.21
CA TYR A 169 8.26 -18.16 -8.49
C TYR A 169 8.22 -16.75 -9.13
N ASN A 170 8.43 -16.72 -10.44
CA ASN A 170 8.48 -15.46 -11.19
C ASN A 170 7.77 -15.61 -12.53
N PHE A 171 6.69 -14.86 -12.75
CA PHE A 171 5.96 -14.76 -14.01
C PHE A 171 6.06 -13.32 -14.50
N TYR A 172 6.92 -13.09 -15.49
CA TYR A 172 7.27 -11.74 -15.98
C TYR A 172 7.67 -10.75 -14.87
N GLY A 173 8.04 -11.24 -13.70
CA GLY A 173 8.28 -10.43 -12.51
C GLY A 173 9.55 -9.58 -12.58
N ASP A 174 10.40 -9.77 -13.60
CA ASP A 174 11.55 -8.92 -13.92
C ASP A 174 11.24 -7.86 -15.00
N GLU A 175 10.02 -7.86 -15.54
CA GLU A 175 9.59 -6.80 -16.45
C GLU A 175 9.35 -5.49 -15.72
N VAL A 176 9.86 -4.43 -16.30
CA VAL A 176 9.77 -3.08 -15.73
C VAL A 176 8.38 -2.50 -15.97
N LYS A 177 7.69 -2.16 -14.88
CA LYS A 177 6.36 -1.53 -14.88
C LYS A 177 6.33 -0.29 -13.99
N ARG A 178 5.30 0.55 -14.15
CA ARG A 178 5.09 1.71 -13.28
C ARG A 178 4.75 1.26 -11.85
N THR A 179 5.41 1.90 -10.89
CA THR A 179 5.23 1.56 -9.46
C THR A 179 3.94 2.11 -8.87
N ALA A 180 3.39 3.20 -9.40
CA ALA A 180 2.33 3.94 -8.73
C ALA A 180 2.66 4.16 -7.23
N SER A 181 1.67 4.08 -6.32
CA SER A 181 1.91 4.26 -4.88
C SER A 181 2.59 3.06 -4.18
N SER A 182 2.80 1.94 -4.86
CA SER A 182 3.56 0.83 -4.25
C SER A 182 5.02 1.20 -3.94
N ILE A 183 5.60 2.19 -4.62
CA ILE A 183 6.94 2.75 -4.33
C ILE A 183 7.05 3.37 -2.93
N LYS A 184 5.92 3.70 -2.30
CA LYS A 184 5.88 4.30 -0.97
C LYS A 184 6.39 3.34 0.12
N LEU A 185 6.23 2.03 -0.07
CA LEU A 185 6.77 1.04 0.86
C LEU A 185 8.31 1.06 0.89
N PRO A 186 9.05 0.85 -0.20
CA PRO A 186 10.51 0.96 -0.14
C PRO A 186 10.98 2.36 0.26
N PHE A 187 10.23 3.42 -0.04
CA PHE A 187 10.59 4.77 0.38
C PHE A 187 10.54 4.94 1.90
N ILE A 188 9.45 4.51 2.57
CA ILE A 188 9.39 4.60 4.03
C ILE A 188 10.36 3.59 4.68
N SER A 189 10.65 2.46 4.05
CA SER A 189 11.72 1.55 4.49
C SER A 189 13.08 2.25 4.51
N TYR A 190 13.40 3.03 3.48
CA TYR A 190 14.58 3.88 3.42
C TYR A 190 14.58 4.94 4.55
N LEU A 191 13.46 5.66 4.71
CA LEU A 191 13.31 6.66 5.78
C LEU A 191 13.57 6.05 7.15
N MET A 192 13.01 4.87 7.46
CA MET A 192 13.24 4.19 8.74
C MET A 192 14.69 3.75 8.93
N THR A 193 15.41 3.45 7.84
CA THR A 193 16.85 3.18 7.90
C THR A 193 17.65 4.43 8.28
N LEU A 194 17.24 5.60 7.79
CA LEU A 194 17.84 6.88 8.19
C LEU A 194 17.56 7.20 9.67
N VAL A 195 16.37 6.89 10.15
CA VAL A 195 16.01 7.04 11.57
C VAL A 195 16.85 6.10 12.45
N ASP A 196 16.98 4.84 12.07
CA ASP A 196 17.81 3.85 12.80
C ASP A 196 19.27 4.26 12.87
N SER A 197 19.78 4.98 11.86
CA SER A 197 21.16 5.51 11.83
C SER A 197 21.32 6.86 12.52
N GLY A 198 20.26 7.45 13.04
CA GLY A 198 20.27 8.76 13.71
C GLY A 198 20.43 9.94 12.75
N LEU A 199 20.27 9.74 11.44
CA LEU A 199 20.33 10.81 10.43
C LEU A 199 19.01 11.57 10.30
N VAL A 200 17.90 10.97 10.71
CA VAL A 200 16.56 11.57 10.73
C VAL A 200 15.95 11.35 12.11
N ASP A 201 15.30 12.38 12.63
CA ASP A 201 14.50 12.30 13.84
C ASP A 201 13.01 12.28 13.47
N LEU A 202 12.27 11.29 13.98
CA LEU A 202 10.82 11.14 13.74
C LEU A 202 9.99 12.30 14.29
N ASP A 203 10.50 13.02 15.30
CA ASP A 203 9.83 14.18 15.89
C ASP A 203 10.12 15.50 15.13
N THR A 204 10.97 15.46 14.09
CA THR A 204 11.21 16.62 13.24
C THR A 204 9.91 17.08 12.59
N VAL A 205 9.58 18.37 12.76
CA VAL A 205 8.35 18.98 12.24
C VAL A 205 8.57 19.59 10.87
N LEU A 206 7.74 19.20 9.90
CA LEU A 206 7.70 19.77 8.54
C LEU A 206 6.39 20.53 8.34
N THR A 207 6.46 21.61 7.54
CA THR A 207 5.29 22.49 7.27
C THR A 207 4.75 22.23 5.87
N TYR A 208 3.45 21.98 5.76
CA TYR A 208 2.75 21.89 4.48
C TYR A 208 2.64 23.28 3.83
N THR A 209 3.21 23.42 2.65
CA THR A 209 3.20 24.68 1.87
C THR A 209 2.62 24.45 0.48
N ALA A 210 2.27 25.52 -0.21
CA ALA A 210 1.73 25.44 -1.56
C ALA A 210 2.61 24.68 -2.56
N ASN A 211 3.92 24.63 -2.34
CA ASN A 211 4.87 23.90 -3.18
C ASN A 211 4.67 22.37 -3.12
N PHE A 212 4.05 21.86 -2.07
CA PHE A 212 3.79 20.43 -1.89
C PHE A 212 2.36 20.03 -2.27
N LYS A 213 1.52 20.99 -2.70
CA LYS A 213 0.15 20.66 -3.10
C LYS A 213 0.17 19.68 -4.27
N LEU A 214 -0.44 18.53 -4.04
CA LEU A 214 -0.57 17.45 -5.02
C LEU A 214 -1.91 16.77 -4.81
N ASP A 215 -2.71 16.69 -5.87
CA ASP A 215 -4.00 16.03 -5.86
C ASP A 215 -3.85 14.49 -5.89
N GLY A 216 -4.89 13.78 -5.52
CA GLY A 216 -4.98 12.32 -5.54
C GLY A 216 -5.31 11.74 -4.18
N THR A 217 -4.63 10.65 -3.78
CA THR A 217 -4.87 10.02 -2.49
C THR A 217 -4.26 10.79 -1.32
N GLY A 218 -4.89 10.66 -0.16
CA GLY A 218 -4.44 11.26 1.09
C GLY A 218 -5.28 12.42 1.58
N ILE A 219 -5.06 12.83 2.81
CA ILE A 219 -5.86 13.81 3.54
C ILE A 219 -5.23 15.21 3.57
N ILE A 220 -3.88 15.31 3.53
CA ILE A 220 -3.18 16.60 3.67
C ILE A 220 -3.54 17.58 2.55
N GLN A 221 -3.90 17.09 1.35
CA GLN A 221 -4.29 17.94 0.23
C GLN A 221 -5.49 18.86 0.55
N PHE A 222 -6.30 18.54 1.56
CA PHE A 222 -7.47 19.31 2.00
C PHE A 222 -7.17 20.21 3.21
N GLU A 223 -5.98 20.08 3.80
CA GLU A 223 -5.59 20.89 4.95
C GLU A 223 -5.11 22.28 4.54
N PRO A 224 -5.18 23.28 5.44
CA PRO A 224 -4.70 24.62 5.15
C PRO A 224 -3.16 24.62 5.03
N PHE A 225 -2.63 25.48 4.14
CA PHE A 225 -1.20 25.74 4.11
C PHE A 225 -0.73 26.33 5.43
N GLY A 226 0.41 25.87 5.92
CA GLY A 226 0.94 26.19 7.24
C GLY A 226 0.70 25.08 8.27
N SER A 227 -0.12 24.06 7.96
CA SER A 227 -0.27 22.88 8.81
C SER A 227 1.07 22.17 9.00
N GLN A 228 1.31 21.69 10.21
CA GLN A 228 2.58 21.11 10.63
C GLN A 228 2.39 19.65 11.00
N TYR A 229 3.34 18.81 10.61
CA TYR A 229 3.34 17.38 10.85
C TYR A 229 4.74 16.92 11.22
N THR A 230 4.85 16.00 12.15
CA THR A 230 6.11 15.30 12.41
C THR A 230 6.46 14.37 11.25
N VAL A 231 7.72 14.03 11.09
CA VAL A 231 8.17 13.01 10.13
C VAL A 231 7.46 11.68 10.37
N LYS A 232 7.20 11.32 11.64
CA LYS A 232 6.44 10.12 12.02
C LYS A 232 5.02 10.14 11.46
N GLU A 233 4.28 11.24 11.70
CA GLU A 233 2.90 11.40 11.20
C GLU A 233 2.85 11.34 9.68
N LEU A 234 3.77 12.03 9.01
CA LEU A 234 3.85 11.98 7.55
C LEU A 234 4.14 10.56 7.04
N ALA A 235 5.06 9.82 7.67
CA ALA A 235 5.41 8.46 7.28
C ALA A 235 4.22 7.50 7.45
N GLU A 236 3.47 7.63 8.55
CA GLU A 236 2.24 6.87 8.77
C GLU A 236 1.18 7.18 7.70
N LEU A 237 0.95 8.47 7.41
CA LEU A 237 0.02 8.89 6.36
C LEU A 237 0.42 8.35 4.97
N VAL A 238 1.71 8.33 4.65
CA VAL A 238 2.21 7.75 3.38
C VAL A 238 1.84 6.27 3.27
N ILE A 239 1.98 5.50 4.33
CA ILE A 239 1.73 4.04 4.29
C ILE A 239 0.25 3.74 4.42
N ARG A 240 -0.42 4.25 5.46
CA ARG A 240 -1.80 3.89 5.77
C ARG A 240 -2.81 4.51 4.82
N HIS A 241 -2.64 5.80 4.50
CA HIS A 241 -3.57 6.57 3.66
C HIS A 241 -3.04 6.79 2.24
N SER A 242 -1.89 6.24 1.92
CA SER A 242 -1.22 6.48 0.63
C SER A 242 -1.10 7.97 0.29
N ASP A 243 -0.90 8.86 1.30
CA ASP A 243 -0.94 10.30 1.14
C ASP A 243 0.17 10.80 0.21
N ASN A 244 -0.23 11.49 -0.87
CA ASN A 244 0.68 11.99 -1.89
C ASN A 244 1.46 13.21 -1.42
N VAL A 245 0.82 14.09 -0.65
CA VAL A 245 1.45 15.32 -0.12
C VAL A 245 2.48 14.92 0.93
N ALA A 246 2.14 14.05 1.88
CA ALA A 246 3.09 13.53 2.86
C ALA A 246 4.31 12.89 2.17
N TYR A 247 4.07 12.10 1.13
CA TYR A 247 5.15 11.45 0.36
C TYR A 247 6.12 12.48 -0.26
N ILE A 248 5.62 13.52 -0.92
CA ILE A 248 6.45 14.54 -1.55
C ILE A 248 7.16 15.41 -0.50
N MET A 249 6.51 15.74 0.62
CA MET A 249 7.16 16.44 1.73
C MET A 249 8.36 15.67 2.27
N LEU A 250 8.18 14.37 2.55
CA LEU A 250 9.26 13.50 3.03
C LEU A 250 10.34 13.27 1.96
N LEU A 251 9.97 13.06 0.70
CA LEU A 251 10.92 12.87 -0.39
C LEU A 251 11.81 14.10 -0.58
N ASN A 252 11.24 15.30 -0.48
CA ASN A 252 11.99 16.55 -0.52
C ASN A 252 12.91 16.70 0.71
N PHE A 253 12.47 16.23 1.88
CA PHE A 253 13.24 16.31 3.12
C PHE A 253 14.49 15.41 3.11
N VAL A 254 14.36 14.15 2.65
CA VAL A 254 15.48 13.18 2.67
C VAL A 254 16.26 13.12 1.36
N GLY A 255 15.72 13.66 0.27
CA GLY A 255 16.33 13.71 -1.06
C GLY A 255 16.06 12.47 -1.91
N GLU A 256 15.54 12.69 -3.12
CA GLU A 256 15.20 11.62 -4.07
C GLU A 256 16.41 10.80 -4.53
N ALA A 257 17.58 11.45 -4.74
CA ALA A 257 18.77 10.76 -5.22
C ALA A 257 19.27 9.69 -4.23
N ASN A 258 19.21 9.98 -2.94
CA ASN A 258 19.60 9.02 -1.90
C ASN A 258 18.62 7.85 -1.82
N PHE A 259 17.33 8.09 -2.03
CA PHE A 259 16.33 7.04 -2.11
C PHE A 259 16.56 6.12 -3.33
N ILE A 260 16.90 6.68 -4.50
CA ILE A 260 17.25 5.90 -5.70
C ILE A 260 18.48 5.04 -5.43
N GLN A 261 19.48 5.56 -4.72
CA GLN A 261 20.64 4.77 -4.30
C GLN A 261 20.23 3.60 -3.38
N PHE A 262 19.35 3.82 -2.41
CA PHE A 262 18.84 2.76 -1.56
C PHE A 262 18.12 1.67 -2.36
N LEU A 263 17.34 2.03 -3.40
CA LEU A 263 16.73 1.04 -4.29
C LEU A 263 17.78 0.18 -4.99
N ALA A 264 18.90 0.77 -5.44
CA ALA A 264 19.99 0.04 -6.04
C ALA A 264 20.77 -0.84 -5.03
N GLU A 265 20.77 -0.47 -3.75
CA GLU A 265 21.33 -1.29 -2.65
C GLU A 265 20.40 -2.48 -2.32
N LEU A 266 19.08 -2.30 -2.38
CA LEU A 266 18.12 -3.41 -2.26
C LEU A 266 18.27 -4.42 -3.39
N ASP A 267 18.42 -3.92 -4.62
CA ASP A 267 18.69 -4.76 -5.79
C ASP A 267 19.43 -3.95 -6.86
N PRO A 268 20.67 -4.37 -7.27
CA PRO A 268 21.43 -3.70 -8.31
C PRO A 268 20.73 -3.58 -9.68
N ALA A 269 19.70 -4.40 -9.93
CA ALA A 269 18.88 -4.31 -11.14
C ALA A 269 17.75 -3.26 -11.06
N SER A 270 17.66 -2.51 -9.95
CA SER A 270 16.66 -1.45 -9.80
C SER A 270 16.86 -0.38 -10.87
N PRO A 271 15.77 0.06 -11.55
CA PRO A 271 15.83 1.20 -12.45
C PRO A 271 16.34 2.46 -11.71
N PRO A 272 17.12 3.35 -12.36
CA PRO A 272 17.67 4.54 -11.74
C PRO A 272 16.62 5.65 -11.56
N ASN A 273 15.44 5.29 -11.10
CA ASN A 273 14.32 6.19 -10.83
C ASN A 273 13.29 5.50 -9.92
N ARG A 274 12.36 6.26 -9.36
CA ARG A 274 11.28 5.76 -8.48
C ARG A 274 9.96 5.45 -9.19
N VAL A 275 9.86 5.80 -10.48
CA VAL A 275 8.59 5.70 -11.23
C VAL A 275 8.39 4.29 -11.78
N PHE A 276 9.48 3.58 -12.01
CA PHE A 276 9.48 2.23 -12.57
C PHE A 276 10.25 1.26 -11.67
N SER A 277 9.75 0.04 -11.59
CA SER A 277 10.39 -1.08 -10.91
C SER A 277 9.90 -2.40 -11.48
N THR A 278 10.25 -3.51 -10.86
CA THR A 278 9.78 -4.86 -11.20
C THR A 278 9.07 -5.48 -10.00
N ALA A 279 8.20 -6.46 -10.23
CA ALA A 279 7.50 -7.15 -9.14
C ALA A 279 8.50 -7.78 -8.16
N ARG A 280 9.59 -8.38 -8.66
CA ARG A 280 10.63 -8.99 -7.84
C ARG A 280 11.37 -7.96 -6.97
N ILE A 281 11.73 -6.80 -7.52
CA ILE A 281 12.42 -5.75 -6.76
C ILE A 281 11.52 -5.17 -5.68
N LEU A 282 10.25 -4.89 -6.00
CA LEU A 282 9.29 -4.40 -5.02
C LEU A 282 9.03 -5.42 -3.90
N SER A 283 8.99 -6.72 -4.21
CA SER A 283 8.87 -7.79 -3.21
C SER A 283 10.01 -7.75 -2.17
N LYS A 284 11.24 -7.43 -2.61
CA LYS A 284 12.38 -7.27 -1.69
C LYS A 284 12.19 -6.17 -0.66
N SER A 285 11.42 -5.15 -0.94
CA SER A 285 11.11 -4.12 0.06
C SER A 285 10.23 -4.64 1.19
N MET A 286 9.25 -5.50 0.89
CA MET A 286 8.43 -6.18 1.90
C MET A 286 9.28 -7.17 2.72
N GLU A 287 10.10 -7.97 2.05
CA GLU A 287 11.05 -8.87 2.70
C GLU A 287 12.00 -8.09 3.64
N TYR A 288 12.53 -6.95 3.18
CA TYR A 288 13.41 -6.10 3.97
C TYR A 288 12.74 -5.62 5.27
N VAL A 289 11.53 -5.09 5.19
CA VAL A 289 10.77 -4.65 6.38
C VAL A 289 10.48 -5.84 7.30
N HIS A 290 9.96 -6.94 6.75
CA HIS A 290 9.61 -8.13 7.51
C HIS A 290 10.80 -8.72 8.27
N LYS A 291 11.98 -8.80 7.64
CA LYS A 291 13.19 -9.32 8.28
C LYS A 291 13.83 -8.35 9.28
N LYS A 292 13.65 -7.05 9.10
CA LYS A 292 14.25 -6.02 9.96
C LYS A 292 13.40 -5.65 11.17
N GLN A 293 12.09 -5.87 11.13
CA GLN A 293 11.17 -5.47 12.19
C GLN A 293 11.46 -6.11 13.56
N GLU A 294 12.13 -7.26 13.60
CA GLU A 294 12.54 -7.89 14.85
C GLU A 294 13.75 -7.22 15.53
N LYS A 295 14.50 -6.41 14.78
CA LYS A 295 15.77 -5.79 15.22
C LYS A 295 15.73 -4.27 15.27
N SER A 296 14.67 -3.64 14.79
CA SER A 296 14.46 -2.21 14.72
C SER A 296 13.05 -1.85 15.11
N ASP A 297 12.89 -1.03 16.15
CA ASP A 297 11.59 -0.53 16.58
C ASP A 297 10.94 0.34 15.50
N ASN A 298 11.74 1.07 14.69
CA ASN A 298 11.24 1.88 13.60
C ASN A 298 10.73 1.01 12.44
N MET A 299 11.43 -0.07 12.10
CA MET A 299 10.92 -1.03 11.11
C MET A 299 9.70 -1.78 11.62
N LYS A 300 9.63 -2.07 12.92
CA LYS A 300 8.44 -2.66 13.56
C LYS A 300 7.24 -1.71 13.49
N LEU A 301 7.48 -0.41 13.66
CA LEU A 301 6.44 0.62 13.50
C LEU A 301 5.90 0.62 12.06
N LEU A 302 6.78 0.65 11.05
CA LEU A 302 6.40 0.53 9.65
C LEU A 302 5.64 -0.78 9.38
N TYR A 303 6.14 -1.90 9.91
CA TYR A 303 5.49 -3.21 9.77
C TYR A 303 4.06 -3.22 10.32
N ASN A 304 3.84 -2.56 11.46
CA ASN A 304 2.50 -2.41 12.01
C ASN A 304 1.60 -1.54 11.12
N TRP A 305 2.13 -0.49 10.48
CA TRP A 305 1.34 0.36 9.58
C TRP A 305 0.88 -0.38 8.32
N ILE A 306 1.74 -1.22 7.73
CA ILE A 306 1.36 -1.99 6.53
C ILE A 306 0.35 -3.11 6.83
N GLN A 307 0.26 -3.57 8.07
CA GLN A 307 -0.79 -4.51 8.52
C GLN A 307 -2.13 -3.81 8.80
N ASN A 308 -2.13 -2.47 8.87
CA ASN A 308 -3.29 -1.65 9.17
C ASN A 308 -3.49 -0.57 8.10
N SER A 309 -3.31 -0.95 6.83
CA SER A 309 -3.62 -0.09 5.69
C SER A 309 -5.10 0.26 5.68
N THR A 310 -5.44 1.43 5.14
CA THR A 310 -6.84 1.83 4.92
C THR A 310 -7.37 1.37 3.56
N PHE A 311 -6.51 0.75 2.76
CA PHE A 311 -6.84 0.21 1.43
C PHE A 311 -6.80 -1.31 1.50
N ASP A 312 -7.97 -1.94 1.57
CA ASP A 312 -8.14 -3.40 1.67
C ASP A 312 -8.48 -4.03 0.30
N ASP A 313 -8.30 -3.28 -0.75
CA ASP A 313 -8.45 -3.67 -2.14
C ASP A 313 -7.21 -4.43 -2.66
N GLY A 314 -7.36 -5.13 -3.75
CA GLY A 314 -6.27 -5.90 -4.35
C GLY A 314 -6.19 -7.33 -3.82
N VAL A 315 -5.07 -7.72 -3.19
CA VAL A 315 -4.83 -9.11 -2.75
C VAL A 315 -5.90 -9.62 -1.79
N GLU A 316 -6.40 -8.80 -0.88
CA GLU A 316 -7.43 -9.19 0.10
C GLU A 316 -8.75 -9.62 -0.55
N ILE A 317 -9.12 -9.03 -1.69
CA ILE A 317 -10.29 -9.46 -2.50
C ILE A 317 -10.17 -10.94 -2.87
N GLY A 318 -8.99 -11.40 -3.23
CA GLY A 318 -8.71 -12.78 -3.63
C GLY A 318 -8.56 -13.75 -2.47
N LEU A 319 -8.20 -13.24 -1.30
CA LEU A 319 -7.85 -14.01 -0.10
C LEU A 319 -8.73 -13.64 1.12
N PRO A 320 -10.07 -13.64 0.99
CA PRO A 320 -10.94 -13.18 2.06
C PRO A 320 -10.70 -13.96 3.36
N GLY A 321 -10.50 -13.23 4.44
CA GLY A 321 -10.26 -13.80 5.77
C GLY A 321 -8.81 -14.18 6.06
N VAL A 322 -7.91 -14.13 5.10
CA VAL A 322 -6.47 -14.32 5.33
C VAL A 322 -5.85 -12.99 5.78
N ASP A 323 -5.02 -13.01 6.81
CA ASP A 323 -4.28 -11.81 7.20
C ASP A 323 -3.23 -11.49 6.12
N VAL A 324 -3.18 -10.23 5.72
CA VAL A 324 -2.24 -9.72 4.74
C VAL A 324 -1.64 -8.41 5.27
N ALA A 325 -0.34 -8.24 5.12
CA ALA A 325 0.30 -6.93 5.23
C ALA A 325 0.63 -6.47 3.81
N HIS A 326 0.17 -5.29 3.39
CA HIS A 326 0.35 -4.90 1.99
C HIS A 326 0.46 -3.39 1.76
N LYS A 327 0.97 -3.03 0.60
CA LYS A 327 0.93 -1.67 0.06
C LYS A 327 0.49 -1.69 -1.39
N THR A 328 -0.69 -1.14 -1.63
CA THR A 328 -1.26 -0.99 -2.97
C THR A 328 -0.69 0.21 -3.71
N GLY A 329 -0.84 0.19 -5.03
CA GLY A 329 -0.51 1.31 -5.89
C GLY A 329 -1.44 1.35 -7.09
N TRP A 330 -2.16 2.45 -7.27
CA TRP A 330 -3.13 2.64 -8.33
C TRP A 330 -2.87 3.94 -9.10
N MET A 331 -2.96 3.88 -10.42
CA MET A 331 -2.78 5.02 -11.31
C MET A 331 -3.68 4.89 -12.55
N PRO A 332 -4.95 5.34 -12.47
CA PRO A 332 -5.97 5.06 -13.48
C PRO A 332 -5.62 5.59 -14.87
N MET A 333 -5.01 6.76 -14.96
CA MET A 333 -4.61 7.35 -16.25
C MET A 333 -3.65 6.46 -17.07
N TYR A 334 -2.94 5.53 -16.43
CA TYR A 334 -2.06 4.55 -17.05
C TYR A 334 -2.61 3.12 -16.96
N LYS A 335 -3.81 2.94 -16.40
CA LYS A 335 -4.42 1.64 -16.12
C LYS A 335 -3.48 0.71 -15.36
N VAL A 336 -2.81 1.26 -14.34
CA VAL A 336 -1.85 0.54 -13.49
C VAL A 336 -2.48 0.28 -12.14
N SER A 337 -2.40 -0.97 -11.68
CA SER A 337 -2.70 -1.38 -10.32
C SER A 337 -1.66 -2.38 -9.83
N ASN A 338 -1.13 -2.19 -8.63
CA ASN A 338 -0.08 -3.00 -8.04
C ASN A 338 -0.41 -3.32 -6.59
N ASP A 339 0.09 -4.46 -6.11
CA ASP A 339 0.05 -4.81 -4.69
C ASP A 339 1.33 -5.53 -4.29
N ILE A 340 2.00 -5.03 -3.24
CA ILE A 340 3.15 -5.66 -2.60
C ILE A 340 2.68 -6.23 -1.27
N SER A 341 2.66 -7.55 -1.13
CA SER A 341 2.00 -8.21 -0.01
C SER A 341 2.91 -9.22 0.71
N LEU A 342 2.68 -9.37 2.02
CA LEU A 342 3.04 -10.53 2.81
C LEU A 342 1.74 -11.22 3.24
N VAL A 343 1.56 -12.46 2.77
CA VAL A 343 0.40 -13.30 3.10
C VAL A 343 0.74 -14.18 4.30
N PHE A 344 -0.02 -14.06 5.38
CA PHE A 344 0.18 -14.82 6.63
C PHE A 344 -0.48 -16.19 6.55
N ASP A 345 -0.01 -17.02 5.60
CA ASP A 345 -0.42 -18.42 5.60
C ASP A 345 0.13 -19.14 6.83
N LYS A 346 -0.72 -19.89 7.54
CA LYS A 346 -0.36 -20.53 8.81
C LYS A 346 0.77 -21.55 8.71
N GLU A 347 0.97 -22.19 7.54
CA GLU A 347 1.99 -23.21 7.34
C GLU A 347 3.20 -22.69 6.56
N ARG A 348 2.92 -21.77 5.62
CA ARG A 348 3.94 -21.26 4.70
C ARG A 348 3.67 -19.80 4.34
N PRO A 349 4.01 -18.85 5.22
CA PRO A 349 3.92 -17.43 4.87
C PRO A 349 4.75 -17.12 3.62
N TYR A 350 4.24 -16.21 2.78
CA TYR A 350 4.93 -15.86 1.54
C TYR A 350 4.72 -14.41 1.15
N TYR A 351 5.73 -13.85 0.52
CA TYR A 351 5.63 -12.57 -0.18
C TYR A 351 4.97 -12.80 -1.53
N MET A 352 4.10 -11.87 -1.92
CA MET A 352 3.48 -11.87 -3.24
C MET A 352 3.41 -10.43 -3.74
N THR A 353 4.02 -10.18 -4.89
CA THR A 353 3.90 -8.89 -5.56
C THR A 353 3.26 -9.08 -6.91
N ILE A 354 2.18 -8.36 -7.14
CA ILE A 354 1.43 -8.35 -8.39
C ILE A 354 1.49 -6.94 -8.96
N MET A 355 1.88 -6.80 -10.21
CA MET A 355 1.84 -5.56 -10.97
C MET A 355 1.02 -5.77 -12.23
N THR A 356 0.06 -4.88 -12.49
CA THR A 356 -0.84 -4.99 -13.64
C THR A 356 -0.87 -3.71 -14.46
N VAL A 357 -1.09 -3.87 -15.77
CA VAL A 357 -1.33 -2.77 -16.72
C VAL A 357 -2.45 -3.15 -17.67
N GLY A 358 -3.35 -2.19 -17.96
CA GLY A 358 -4.33 -2.34 -19.03
C GLY A 358 -5.75 -2.68 -18.58
N TYR A 359 -5.97 -2.90 -17.27
CA TYR A 359 -7.33 -3.10 -16.75
C TYR A 359 -8.00 -1.76 -16.46
N GLY A 360 -9.32 -1.67 -16.71
CA GLY A 360 -10.14 -0.51 -16.38
C GLY A 360 -10.32 -0.34 -14.87
N ASP A 361 -10.72 0.85 -14.44
CA ASP A 361 -10.85 1.17 -13.02
C ASP A 361 -11.88 0.30 -12.29
N ASP A 362 -12.91 -0.14 -13.00
CA ASP A 362 -13.97 -1.04 -12.52
C ASP A 362 -13.51 -2.48 -12.30
N TYR A 363 -12.33 -2.85 -12.80
CA TYR A 363 -11.81 -4.22 -12.72
C TYR A 363 -10.35 -4.29 -12.21
N SER A 364 -9.64 -3.18 -12.11
CA SER A 364 -8.20 -3.18 -11.84
C SER A 364 -7.81 -3.85 -10.51
N GLU A 365 -8.57 -3.59 -9.45
CA GLU A 365 -8.37 -4.18 -8.12
C GLU A 365 -8.86 -5.63 -8.09
N GLN A 366 -10.00 -5.91 -8.73
CA GLN A 366 -10.51 -7.27 -8.88
C GLN A 366 -9.54 -8.16 -9.65
N ALA A 367 -8.82 -7.62 -10.66
CA ALA A 367 -7.78 -8.34 -11.40
C ALA A 367 -6.64 -8.78 -10.47
N ILE A 368 -6.17 -7.89 -9.57
CA ILE A 368 -5.20 -8.25 -8.52
C ILE A 368 -5.74 -9.39 -7.65
N GLY A 369 -6.99 -9.28 -7.18
CA GLY A 369 -7.64 -10.30 -6.37
C GLY A 369 -7.78 -11.65 -7.09
N ASP A 370 -8.17 -11.65 -8.36
CA ASP A 370 -8.29 -12.87 -9.16
C ASP A 370 -6.92 -13.55 -9.35
N ILE A 371 -5.86 -12.78 -9.62
CA ILE A 371 -4.49 -13.29 -9.72
C ILE A 371 -4.03 -13.85 -8.36
N ALA A 372 -4.25 -13.10 -7.28
CA ALA A 372 -3.90 -13.53 -5.92
C ALA A 372 -4.56 -14.87 -5.56
N LYS A 373 -5.83 -15.06 -5.92
CA LYS A 373 -6.56 -16.31 -5.74
C LYS A 373 -5.97 -17.48 -6.55
N LEU A 374 -5.46 -17.22 -7.76
CA LEU A 374 -4.76 -18.25 -8.56
C LEU A 374 -3.44 -18.64 -7.88
N VAL A 375 -2.68 -17.67 -7.40
CA VAL A 375 -1.43 -17.91 -6.66
C VAL A 375 -1.71 -18.74 -5.40
N ASP A 376 -2.63 -18.30 -4.56
CA ASP A 376 -2.96 -18.96 -3.29
C ASP A 376 -3.45 -20.40 -3.49
N LYS A 377 -4.32 -20.63 -4.47
CA LYS A 377 -4.78 -21.96 -4.86
C LYS A 377 -3.60 -22.91 -5.15
N ASN A 378 -2.55 -22.41 -5.78
CA ASN A 378 -1.35 -23.20 -6.09
C ASN A 378 -0.42 -23.32 -4.87
N MET A 379 -0.28 -22.25 -4.04
CA MET A 379 0.49 -22.27 -2.78
C MET A 379 -0.04 -23.33 -1.80
N LEU A 380 -1.36 -23.50 -1.69
CA LEU A 380 -1.98 -24.56 -0.88
C LEU A 380 -1.64 -25.99 -1.35
N ARG A 381 -1.07 -26.14 -2.54
CA ARG A 381 -0.67 -27.43 -3.12
C ARG A 381 0.84 -27.63 -3.18
N LEU A 382 1.65 -26.64 -2.92
CA LEU A 382 3.11 -26.73 -2.89
C LEU A 382 3.56 -27.61 -1.71
N LYS A 383 4.50 -28.56 -1.95
CA LYS A 383 5.12 -29.42 -0.92
C LYS A 383 6.13 -28.68 -0.07
#